data_bacbfbd39641a255a6099acd9136f822
#
_entry.id   bacbfbd39641a255a6099acd9136f822
#
_cell.length_a   1.000
_cell.length_b   1.000
_cell.length_c   1.000
_cell.angle_alpha   90.00
_cell.angle_beta   90.00
_cell.angle_gamma   90.00
#
_symmetry.space_group_name_H-M   'P 1'
#
loop_
_entity.id
_entity.type
_entity.pdbx_description
1 polymer ?
#
loop_
_entity_poly.entity_id
_entity_poly.type
_entity_poly.pdbx_seq_one_letter_code
_entity_poly.pdbx_strand_id
1 'polypeptide(L)'
;MQTLSSKIFGLLVVALLGALVYLTVFTDGLGQAPALKIQTAQGKPLNLAKPLKPVLVNFWATSCPSCVMEMPKLAEMKQRLGDRFELIAVSMSYDPKSQVQKFIQSHDYPFTFVMDTENKIAQAFGGIQLTPTSFLIAPNGKIVYQKIGEVDFQWVEERIQQMSPQL
;
A
#
# COMPACT_ATOMS: atom_id res chain seq x y z
N MET A 1 53.95 17.85 -7.49
CA MET A 1 52.79 18.11 -6.60
C MET A 1 51.41 17.87 -7.25
N GLN A 2 51.31 17.71 -8.59
CA GLN A 2 50.03 17.50 -9.30
C GLN A 2 49.46 16.06 -9.20
N THR A 3 50.26 15.04 -8.93
CA THR A 3 49.84 13.60 -8.95
C THR A 3 49.02 13.18 -7.69
N LEU A 4 49.25 13.81 -6.54
CA LEU A 4 48.52 13.50 -5.30
C LEU A 4 47.12 14.04 -5.33
N SER A 5 46.94 15.29 -5.82
CA SER A 5 45.63 15.94 -5.99
C SER A 5 44.72 15.16 -6.95
N SER A 6 45.28 14.64 -8.07
CA SER A 6 44.51 13.84 -9.05
C SER A 6 44.06 12.49 -8.47
N LYS A 7 44.88 11.84 -7.65
CA LYS A 7 44.48 10.58 -6.96
C LYS A 7 43.41 10.80 -5.92
N ILE A 8 43.50 11.88 -5.16
CA ILE A 8 42.46 12.24 -4.16
C ILE A 8 41.15 12.56 -4.87
N PHE A 9 41.20 13.31 -5.97
CA PHE A 9 40.00 13.62 -6.75
C PHE A 9 39.36 12.34 -7.33
N GLY A 10 40.14 11.42 -7.87
CA GLY A 10 39.65 10.14 -8.35
C GLY A 10 38.97 9.29 -7.27
N LEU A 11 39.55 9.23 -6.07
CA LEU A 11 38.95 8.53 -4.91
C LEU A 11 37.64 9.16 -4.46
N LEU A 12 37.55 10.49 -4.45
CA LEU A 12 36.30 11.20 -4.11
C LEU A 12 35.18 10.93 -5.12
N VAL A 13 35.53 10.91 -6.41
CA VAL A 13 34.53 10.59 -7.47
C VAL A 13 34.03 9.16 -7.34
N VAL A 14 34.93 8.19 -7.10
CA VAL A 14 34.52 6.78 -6.89
C VAL A 14 33.67 6.63 -5.62
N ALA A 15 34.01 7.30 -4.53
CA ALA A 15 33.23 7.29 -3.30
C ALA A 15 31.82 7.91 -3.48
N LEU A 16 31.73 9.02 -4.22
CA LEU A 16 30.47 9.68 -4.56
C LEU A 16 29.58 8.80 -5.46
N LEU A 17 30.17 8.16 -6.47
CA LEU A 17 29.45 7.22 -7.35
C LEU A 17 28.99 5.99 -6.56
N GLY A 18 29.84 5.45 -5.69
CA GLY A 18 29.48 4.34 -4.80
C GLY A 18 28.36 4.70 -3.84
N ALA A 19 28.39 5.91 -3.24
CA ALA A 19 27.32 6.41 -2.39
C ALA A 19 26.02 6.63 -3.18
N LEU A 20 26.09 7.15 -4.40
CA LEU A 20 24.94 7.35 -5.27
C LEU A 20 24.29 6.01 -5.64
N VAL A 21 25.10 5.01 -6.04
CA VAL A 21 24.63 3.66 -6.33
C VAL A 21 24.05 3.02 -5.08
N TYR A 22 24.70 3.16 -3.92
CA TYR A 22 24.18 2.67 -2.65
C TYR A 22 22.82 3.28 -2.34
N LEU A 23 22.66 4.61 -2.46
CA LEU A 23 21.40 5.31 -2.22
C LEU A 23 20.31 4.88 -3.23
N THR A 24 20.65 4.64 -4.51
CA THR A 24 19.65 4.23 -5.50
C THR A 24 19.24 2.77 -5.37
N VAL A 25 20.16 1.88 -4.95
CA VAL A 25 19.89 0.44 -4.84
C VAL A 25 19.29 0.06 -3.48
N PHE A 26 19.65 0.77 -2.40
CA PHE A 26 19.22 0.44 -1.04
C PHE A 26 18.07 1.32 -0.49
N THR A 27 17.61 2.34 -1.22
CA THR A 27 16.38 3.08 -0.90
C THR A 27 15.16 2.43 -1.57
N ASP A 28 15.07 1.10 -1.53
CA ASP A 28 13.90 0.38 -2.05
C ASP A 28 12.63 0.75 -1.24
N GLY A 29 11.74 1.46 -1.89
CA GLY A 29 10.39 1.73 -1.39
C GLY A 29 9.84 3.05 -1.93
N LEU A 30 8.54 3.06 -2.17
CA LEU A 30 7.77 4.25 -2.60
C LEU A 30 7.54 5.25 -1.44
N GLY A 31 8.31 5.11 -0.34
CA GLY A 31 8.19 5.93 0.86
C GLY A 31 7.61 5.16 2.06
N GLN A 32 7.35 5.90 3.13
CA GLN A 32 6.71 5.36 4.33
C GLN A 32 5.19 5.54 4.23
N ALA A 33 4.46 4.56 4.71
CA ALA A 33 3.02 4.69 4.86
C ALA A 33 2.69 5.82 5.84
N PRO A 34 1.60 6.56 5.60
CA PRO A 34 1.21 7.64 6.50
C PRO A 34 0.92 7.10 7.90
N ALA A 35 1.27 7.90 8.93
CA ALA A 35 1.04 7.56 10.34
C ALA A 35 -0.45 7.68 10.70
N LEU A 36 -1.30 6.90 10.03
CA LEU A 36 -2.73 6.86 10.26
C LEU A 36 -3.10 5.69 11.16
N LYS A 37 -3.99 5.97 12.09
CA LYS A 37 -4.72 4.96 12.86
C LYS A 37 -6.09 4.77 12.23
N ILE A 38 -6.30 3.64 11.59
CA ILE A 38 -7.59 3.25 11.00
C ILE A 38 -8.25 2.26 11.93
N GLN A 39 -9.55 2.38 12.14
CA GLN A 39 -10.32 1.36 12.84
C GLN A 39 -10.79 0.31 11.83
N THR A 40 -10.49 -0.95 12.11
CA THR A 40 -11.02 -2.08 11.34
C THR A 40 -12.53 -2.22 11.58
N ALA A 41 -13.22 -2.97 10.75
CA ALA A 41 -14.66 -3.27 10.94
C ALA A 41 -14.95 -3.89 12.31
N GLN A 42 -13.97 -4.60 12.90
CA GLN A 42 -14.05 -5.19 14.23
C GLN A 42 -13.67 -4.19 15.34
N GLY A 43 -13.49 -2.91 15.02
CA GLY A 43 -13.12 -1.86 15.97
C GLY A 43 -11.66 -1.90 16.44
N LYS A 44 -10.82 -2.78 15.90
CA LYS A 44 -9.40 -2.84 16.26
C LYS A 44 -8.63 -1.71 15.58
N PRO A 45 -7.81 -0.94 16.33
CA PRO A 45 -6.98 0.08 15.72
C PRO A 45 -5.85 -0.57 14.92
N LEU A 46 -5.66 -0.14 13.67
CA LEU A 46 -4.55 -0.52 12.82
C LEU A 46 -3.67 0.71 12.58
N ASN A 47 -2.38 0.58 12.88
CA ASN A 47 -1.39 1.61 12.61
C ASN A 47 -0.65 1.29 11.30
N LEU A 48 -0.88 2.09 10.27
CA LEU A 48 -0.28 1.87 8.95
C LEU A 48 1.23 2.15 8.92
N ALA A 49 1.76 2.98 9.83
CA ALA A 49 3.19 3.26 9.89
C ALA A 49 4.02 2.08 10.43
N LYS A 50 3.41 1.21 11.24
CA LYS A 50 4.04 0.01 11.79
C LYS A 50 2.99 -1.10 11.95
N PRO A 51 2.50 -1.68 10.86
CA PRO A 51 1.54 -2.77 10.93
C PRO A 51 2.25 -4.05 11.41
N LEU A 52 1.53 -4.93 12.10
CA LEU A 52 2.08 -6.22 12.56
C LEU A 52 2.30 -7.21 11.42
N LYS A 53 1.60 -7.03 10.31
CA LYS A 53 1.63 -7.85 9.11
C LYS A 53 1.44 -6.98 7.87
N PRO A 54 1.73 -7.47 6.65
CA PRO A 54 1.49 -6.69 5.43
C PRO A 54 0.05 -6.18 5.35
N VAL A 55 -0.13 -4.98 4.82
CA VAL A 55 -1.45 -4.36 4.62
C VAL A 55 -1.61 -3.97 3.17
N LEU A 56 -2.64 -4.48 2.51
CA LEU A 56 -3.08 -4.00 1.20
C LEU A 56 -4.18 -2.96 1.42
N VAL A 57 -3.92 -1.71 1.02
CA VAL A 57 -4.90 -0.62 1.03
C VAL A 57 -5.37 -0.43 -0.40
N ASN A 58 -6.67 -0.59 -0.65
CA ASN A 58 -7.30 -0.42 -1.96
C ASN A 58 -8.29 0.74 -1.88
N PHE A 59 -8.07 1.79 -2.67
CA PHE A 59 -8.98 2.93 -2.81
C PHE A 59 -9.98 2.64 -3.93
N TRP A 60 -11.27 2.78 -3.64
CA TRP A 60 -12.35 2.38 -4.53
C TRP A 60 -13.59 3.31 -4.42
N ALA A 61 -14.54 3.14 -5.33
CA ALA A 61 -15.85 3.79 -5.26
C ALA A 61 -16.93 2.87 -5.84
N THR A 62 -18.17 3.00 -5.38
CA THR A 62 -19.32 2.26 -5.93
C THR A 62 -19.63 2.65 -7.37
N SER A 63 -19.27 3.88 -7.76
CA SER A 63 -19.40 4.42 -9.12
C SER A 63 -18.26 4.02 -10.06
N CYS A 64 -17.28 3.24 -9.58
CA CYS A 64 -16.12 2.78 -10.36
C CYS A 64 -16.33 1.31 -10.78
N PRO A 65 -16.71 1.01 -12.05
CA PRO A 65 -17.01 -0.35 -12.48
C PRO A 65 -15.84 -1.33 -12.33
N SER A 66 -14.62 -0.91 -12.67
CA SER A 66 -13.41 -1.72 -12.50
C SER A 66 -13.12 -2.04 -11.04
N CYS A 67 -13.39 -1.11 -10.12
CA CYS A 67 -13.28 -1.33 -8.69
C CYS A 67 -14.23 -2.44 -8.22
N VAL A 68 -15.51 -2.35 -8.60
CA VAL A 68 -16.54 -3.33 -8.23
C VAL A 68 -16.21 -4.72 -8.80
N MET A 69 -15.73 -4.79 -10.05
CA MET A 69 -15.30 -6.07 -10.66
C MET A 69 -14.04 -6.66 -10.00
N GLU A 70 -13.20 -5.85 -9.37
CA GLU A 70 -11.99 -6.30 -8.67
C GLU A 70 -12.30 -6.91 -7.28
N MET A 71 -13.38 -6.46 -6.61
CA MET A 71 -13.72 -6.88 -5.24
C MET A 71 -13.80 -8.41 -5.03
N PRO A 72 -14.43 -9.20 -5.90
CA PRO A 72 -14.43 -10.66 -5.76
C PRO A 72 -13.03 -11.27 -5.78
N LYS A 73 -12.14 -10.79 -6.66
CA LYS A 73 -10.74 -11.27 -6.75
C LYS A 73 -9.95 -10.92 -5.48
N LEU A 74 -10.17 -9.72 -4.92
CA LEU A 74 -9.61 -9.31 -3.63
C LEU A 74 -10.11 -10.23 -2.50
N ALA A 75 -11.39 -10.60 -2.53
CA ALA A 75 -11.97 -11.51 -1.54
C ALA A 75 -11.38 -12.92 -1.65
N GLU A 76 -11.24 -13.46 -2.85
CA GLU A 76 -10.58 -14.74 -3.10
C GLU A 76 -9.13 -14.75 -2.62
N MET A 77 -8.37 -13.69 -2.91
CA MET A 77 -7.00 -13.53 -2.41
C MET A 77 -6.97 -13.50 -0.87
N LYS A 78 -7.89 -12.76 -0.24
CA LYS A 78 -7.99 -12.70 1.23
C LYS A 78 -8.36 -14.05 1.83
N GLN A 79 -9.23 -14.83 1.20
CA GLN A 79 -9.57 -16.19 1.64
C GLN A 79 -8.38 -17.14 1.53
N ARG A 80 -7.63 -17.11 0.41
CA ARG A 80 -6.44 -17.96 0.22
C ARG A 80 -5.31 -17.65 1.18
N LEU A 81 -5.03 -16.37 1.39
CA LEU A 81 -3.91 -15.94 2.23
C LEU A 81 -4.28 -15.80 3.72
N GLY A 82 -5.57 -15.74 4.05
CA GLY A 82 -6.06 -15.70 5.43
C GLY A 82 -5.46 -14.55 6.23
N ASP A 83 -4.95 -14.89 7.41
CA ASP A 83 -4.41 -13.90 8.37
C ASP A 83 -2.98 -13.43 8.08
N ARG A 84 -2.37 -13.86 6.97
CA ARG A 84 -1.02 -13.43 6.57
C ARG A 84 -0.93 -11.94 6.25
N PHE A 85 -2.03 -11.29 5.93
CA PHE A 85 -2.10 -9.85 5.66
C PHE A 85 -3.46 -9.27 6.05
N GLU A 86 -3.52 -7.94 6.13
CA GLU A 86 -4.79 -7.21 6.20
C GLU A 86 -5.13 -6.61 4.84
N LEU A 87 -6.42 -6.62 4.50
CA LEU A 87 -6.98 -5.94 3.34
C LEU A 87 -7.94 -4.87 3.81
N ILE A 88 -7.70 -3.63 3.38
CA ILE A 88 -8.50 -2.46 3.72
C ILE A 88 -8.99 -1.84 2.43
N ALA A 89 -10.30 -1.86 2.21
CA ALA A 89 -10.96 -1.17 1.11
C ALA A 89 -11.45 0.21 1.58
N VAL A 90 -10.81 1.27 1.09
CA VAL A 90 -11.11 2.66 1.46
C VAL A 90 -12.01 3.27 0.38
N SER A 91 -13.26 3.59 0.72
CA SER A 91 -14.13 4.30 -0.22
C SER A 91 -13.76 5.77 -0.30
N MET A 92 -13.80 6.31 -1.52
CA MET A 92 -13.48 7.71 -1.77
C MET A 92 -14.54 8.65 -1.18
N SER A 93 -14.12 9.85 -0.79
CA SER A 93 -14.99 10.86 -0.15
C SER A 93 -16.14 11.37 -1.03
N TYR A 94 -15.98 11.31 -2.35
CA TYR A 94 -17.02 11.69 -3.31
C TYR A 94 -18.12 10.63 -3.49
N ASP A 95 -17.88 9.40 -2.98
CA ASP A 95 -18.83 8.30 -3.12
C ASP A 95 -19.94 8.44 -2.05
N PRO A 96 -21.22 8.48 -2.42
CA PRO A 96 -22.28 8.71 -1.46
C PRO A 96 -22.32 7.65 -0.36
N LYS A 97 -22.24 8.08 0.90
CA LYS A 97 -22.18 7.19 2.07
C LYS A 97 -23.27 6.11 2.07
N SER A 98 -24.50 6.46 1.64
CA SER A 98 -25.61 5.51 1.57
C SER A 98 -25.37 4.40 0.53
N GLN A 99 -24.72 4.71 -0.61
CA GLN A 99 -24.38 3.73 -1.63
C GLN A 99 -23.28 2.81 -1.14
N VAL A 100 -22.23 3.36 -0.52
CA VAL A 100 -21.14 2.57 0.08
C VAL A 100 -21.70 1.63 1.15
N GLN A 101 -22.54 2.11 2.05
CA GLN A 101 -23.18 1.29 3.08
C GLN A 101 -24.04 0.18 2.49
N LYS A 102 -24.86 0.49 1.48
CA LYS A 102 -25.67 -0.51 0.77
C LYS A 102 -24.77 -1.57 0.12
N PHE A 103 -23.68 -1.18 -0.53
CA PHE A 103 -22.73 -2.09 -1.13
C PHE A 103 -22.13 -3.04 -0.10
N ILE A 104 -21.62 -2.51 1.02
CA ILE A 104 -21.03 -3.31 2.10
C ILE A 104 -22.05 -4.30 2.68
N GLN A 105 -23.30 -3.87 2.89
CA GLN A 105 -24.36 -4.73 3.44
C GLN A 105 -24.81 -5.84 2.48
N SER A 106 -24.68 -5.60 1.17
CA SER A 106 -25.07 -6.59 0.14
C SER A 106 -24.00 -7.60 -0.20
N HIS A 107 -22.77 -7.45 0.35
CA HIS A 107 -21.64 -8.32 0.06
C HIS A 107 -20.92 -8.71 1.35
N ASP A 108 -20.78 -10.00 1.59
CA ASP A 108 -20.04 -10.55 2.74
C ASP A 108 -18.56 -10.78 2.37
N TYR A 109 -17.83 -9.69 2.17
CA TYR A 109 -16.41 -9.76 1.84
C TYR A 109 -15.55 -9.92 3.11
N PRO A 110 -14.51 -10.80 3.10
CA PRO A 110 -13.70 -11.13 4.27
C PRO A 110 -12.60 -10.09 4.56
N PHE A 111 -12.89 -8.80 4.36
CA PHE A 111 -11.93 -7.72 4.59
C PHE A 111 -12.60 -6.46 5.14
N THR A 112 -11.77 -5.51 5.56
CA THR A 112 -12.23 -4.30 6.22
C THR A 112 -12.57 -3.21 5.22
N PHE A 113 -13.77 -2.64 5.35
CA PHE A 113 -14.15 -1.42 4.65
C PHE A 113 -13.97 -0.20 5.56
N VAL A 114 -13.46 0.89 4.99
CA VAL A 114 -13.33 2.19 5.64
C VAL A 114 -13.92 3.26 4.72
N MET A 115 -14.76 4.14 5.25
CA MET A 115 -15.30 5.27 4.50
C MET A 115 -14.49 6.53 4.80
N ASP A 116 -13.76 7.04 3.80
CA ASP A 116 -12.96 8.25 3.92
C ASP A 116 -13.79 9.52 3.64
N THR A 117 -14.85 9.72 4.43
CA THR A 117 -15.81 10.81 4.22
C THR A 117 -15.19 12.21 4.30
N GLU A 118 -14.06 12.36 4.97
CA GLU A 118 -13.33 13.62 5.12
C GLU A 118 -12.14 13.76 4.19
N ASN A 119 -11.94 12.79 3.30
CA ASN A 119 -10.81 12.72 2.36
C ASN A 119 -9.42 12.74 3.05
N LYS A 120 -9.37 12.40 4.33
CA LYS A 120 -8.12 12.44 5.11
C LYS A 120 -7.17 11.30 4.76
N ILE A 121 -7.72 10.12 4.49
CA ILE A 121 -6.91 8.94 4.16
C ILE A 121 -6.33 9.10 2.76
N ALA A 122 -7.15 9.45 1.78
CA ALA A 122 -6.70 9.67 0.40
C ALA A 122 -5.65 10.80 0.32
N GLN A 123 -5.84 11.90 1.07
CA GLN A 123 -4.86 12.98 1.13
C GLN A 123 -3.53 12.53 1.76
N ALA A 124 -3.57 11.74 2.82
CA ALA A 124 -2.36 11.22 3.47
C ALA A 124 -1.56 10.26 2.56
N PHE A 125 -2.22 9.58 1.61
CA PHE A 125 -1.58 8.76 0.58
C PHE A 125 -1.16 9.55 -0.67
N GLY A 126 -1.02 10.88 -0.57
CA GLY A 126 -0.56 11.74 -1.65
C GLY A 126 -1.66 12.32 -2.53
N GLY A 127 -2.91 12.33 -2.05
CA GLY A 127 -4.04 12.93 -2.77
C GLY A 127 -4.57 12.01 -3.88
N ILE A 128 -5.09 10.86 -3.51
CA ILE A 128 -5.64 9.88 -4.45
C ILE A 128 -6.81 10.49 -5.23
N GLN A 129 -6.73 10.47 -6.55
CA GLN A 129 -7.75 11.00 -7.46
C GLN A 129 -8.35 9.94 -8.39
N LEU A 130 -7.64 8.85 -8.62
CA LEU A 130 -8.04 7.78 -9.55
C LEU A 130 -8.31 6.49 -8.78
N THR A 131 -9.33 5.75 -9.19
CA THR A 131 -9.70 4.46 -8.63
C THR A 131 -9.86 3.40 -9.73
N PRO A 132 -9.49 2.12 -9.46
CA PRO A 132 -8.87 1.67 -8.23
C PRO A 132 -7.41 2.15 -8.12
N THR A 133 -6.94 2.42 -6.90
CA THR A 133 -5.53 2.64 -6.60
C THR A 133 -5.17 1.83 -5.37
N SER A 134 -4.09 1.04 -5.45
CA SER A 134 -3.70 0.12 -4.39
C SER A 134 -2.28 0.35 -3.91
N PHE A 135 -2.07 0.16 -2.61
CA PHE A 135 -0.77 0.22 -1.93
C PHE A 135 -0.56 -1.04 -1.11
N LEU A 136 0.61 -1.68 -1.23
CA LEU A 136 1.02 -2.73 -0.31
C LEU A 136 2.06 -2.16 0.66
N ILE A 137 1.75 -2.25 1.95
CA ILE A 137 2.57 -1.76 3.06
C ILE A 137 3.19 -2.97 3.76
N ALA A 138 4.52 -2.98 3.87
CA ALA A 138 5.25 -4.00 4.61
C ALA A 138 5.14 -3.79 6.14
N PRO A 139 5.45 -4.81 6.98
CA PRO A 139 5.41 -4.71 8.44
C PRO A 139 6.28 -3.59 9.03
N ASN A 140 7.34 -3.17 8.32
CA ASN A 140 8.19 -2.05 8.70
C ASN A 140 7.61 -0.67 8.33
N GLY A 141 6.38 -0.63 7.77
CA GLY A 141 5.71 0.57 7.33
C GLY A 141 6.13 1.09 5.95
N LYS A 142 7.07 0.44 5.26
CA LYS A 142 7.44 0.84 3.89
C LYS A 142 6.33 0.48 2.90
N ILE A 143 6.01 1.40 2.00
CA ILE A 143 5.19 1.09 0.83
C ILE A 143 6.07 0.37 -0.19
N VAL A 144 5.75 -0.89 -0.48
CA VAL A 144 6.51 -1.74 -1.40
C VAL A 144 5.82 -1.93 -2.75
N TYR A 145 4.58 -1.43 -2.87
CA TYR A 145 3.79 -1.47 -4.10
C TYR A 145 2.82 -0.31 -4.14
N GLN A 146 2.68 0.28 -5.30
CA GLN A 146 1.65 1.26 -5.64
C GLN A 146 1.22 1.03 -7.08
N LYS A 147 -0.08 0.96 -7.32
CA LYS A 147 -0.62 0.84 -8.67
C LYS A 147 -1.93 1.58 -8.80
N ILE A 148 -2.05 2.35 -9.86
CA ILE A 148 -3.30 2.91 -10.36
C ILE A 148 -3.86 1.90 -11.38
N GLY A 149 -5.12 1.52 -11.24
CA GLY A 149 -5.76 0.45 -11.97
C GLY A 149 -5.77 -0.87 -11.20
N GLU A 150 -6.20 -1.95 -11.87
CA GLU A 150 -6.36 -3.27 -11.27
C GLU A 150 -5.06 -3.77 -10.61
N VAL A 151 -5.19 -4.42 -9.45
CA VAL A 151 -4.09 -5.03 -8.69
C VAL A 151 -3.39 -6.11 -9.54
N ASP A 152 -2.07 -6.13 -9.48
CA ASP A 152 -1.29 -7.29 -9.93
C ASP A 152 -1.34 -8.37 -8.85
N PHE A 153 -2.37 -9.22 -8.92
CA PHE A 153 -2.65 -10.22 -7.89
C PHE A 153 -1.50 -11.18 -7.68
N GLN A 154 -0.87 -11.65 -8.79
CA GLN A 154 0.24 -12.60 -8.68
C GLN A 154 1.41 -11.97 -7.92
N TRP A 155 1.83 -10.79 -8.33
CA TRP A 155 2.94 -10.09 -7.69
C TRP A 155 2.66 -9.77 -6.21
N VAL A 156 1.45 -9.28 -5.91
CA VAL A 156 1.04 -8.92 -4.54
C VAL A 156 0.99 -10.16 -3.64
N GLU A 157 0.42 -11.27 -4.12
CA GLU A 157 0.37 -12.54 -3.37
C GLU A 157 1.78 -13.08 -3.05
N GLU A 158 2.66 -13.13 -4.06
CA GLU A 158 4.05 -13.56 -3.87
C GLU A 158 4.78 -12.69 -2.84
N ARG A 159 4.55 -11.37 -2.90
CA ARG A 159 5.21 -10.43 -1.97
C ARG A 159 4.64 -10.56 -0.55
N ILE A 160 3.34 -10.74 -0.38
CA ILE A 160 2.74 -11.00 0.94
C ILE A 160 3.31 -12.29 1.54
N GLN A 161 3.41 -13.37 0.76
CA GLN A 161 3.98 -14.64 1.22
C GLN A 161 5.44 -14.51 1.67
N GLN A 162 6.25 -13.74 0.93
CA GLN A 162 7.66 -13.46 1.30
C GLN A 162 7.78 -12.66 2.61
N MET A 163 6.85 -11.71 2.86
CA MET A 163 6.86 -10.87 4.05
C MET A 163 6.21 -11.53 5.27
N SER A 164 5.45 -12.58 5.06
CA SER A 164 4.77 -13.37 6.12
C SER A 164 5.20 -14.84 5.99
N PRO A 165 6.46 -15.18 6.30
CA PRO A 165 6.87 -16.57 6.35
C PRO A 165 6.00 -17.30 7.35
N GLN A 166 5.63 -18.55 7.03
CA GLN A 166 4.61 -19.36 7.68
C GLN A 166 4.66 -19.28 9.21
N LEU A 167 3.52 -18.87 9.81
CA LEU A 167 3.19 -19.16 11.20
C LEU A 167 2.90 -20.65 11.35
#